data_87ff4e30313a056ebd6c80b2c75901af
#
_entry.id   87ff4e30313a056ebd6c80b2c75901af
#
_cell.length_a   1.000
_cell.length_b   1.000
_cell.length_c   1.000
_cell.angle_alpha   90.00
_cell.angle_beta   90.00
_cell.angle_gamma   90.00
#
_symmetry.space_group_name_H-M   'P 1'
#
loop_
_entity.id
_entity.type
_entity.pdbx_description
1 polymer ?
#
loop_
_entity_poly.entity_id
_entity_poly.type
_entity_poly.pdbx_seq_one_letter_code
_entity_poly.pdbx_strand_id
1 'polypeptide(L)'
;MKQVKPKKNLGQHFLTDLNIAKAIADTVDACPDLPVLEVGPGMGVMTQYLVEKPRPFKVVEIDRESVAYLQEHFPRLYNNIIGGDFLRMDLNEVFDGQQFVLTGNYPYDISSQIFFKMLDNKDLIPCCTGMIQHEVALRMASQPGNKQYGILSVLIQAWYHVEYLFTVEPGVFNPPPKVQSAVIRMTRNEVTDLGCDEQLFRRVVKTVFNQRRKMLRVSLRQIFNGDHPASSEFFEDEMMTRRPEQLSIPEFVELTNKVSKELLSNTN
;
A
#
# COMPACT_ATOMS: atom_id res chain seq x y z
N MET A 1 7.22 -33.48 -12.54
CA MET A 1 7.49 -32.04 -12.25
C MET A 1 7.29 -31.79 -10.75
N LYS A 2 8.26 -31.23 -10.05
CA LYS A 2 8.05 -30.83 -8.63
C LYS A 2 7.17 -29.59 -8.59
N GLN A 3 5.95 -29.75 -8.13
CA GLN A 3 5.04 -28.63 -7.89
C GLN A 3 5.56 -27.83 -6.69
N VAL A 4 5.72 -26.51 -6.85
CA VAL A 4 6.09 -25.63 -5.73
C VAL A 4 4.99 -25.69 -4.67
N LYS A 5 5.36 -25.94 -3.42
CA LYS A 5 4.41 -26.01 -2.31
C LYS A 5 4.25 -24.63 -1.66
N PRO A 6 3.03 -24.23 -1.30
CA PRO A 6 2.81 -22.98 -0.57
C PRO A 6 3.57 -22.96 0.75
N LYS A 7 4.28 -21.89 1.03
CA LYS A 7 5.06 -21.69 2.26
C LYS A 7 4.28 -20.78 3.22
N LYS A 8 3.90 -21.30 4.38
CA LYS A 8 3.16 -20.54 5.40
C LYS A 8 3.90 -19.30 5.89
N ASN A 9 5.22 -19.40 6.04
CA ASN A 9 6.08 -18.29 6.48
C ASN A 9 6.20 -17.15 5.44
N LEU A 10 5.73 -17.37 4.22
CA LEU A 10 5.64 -16.37 3.16
C LEU A 10 4.19 -15.92 2.90
N GLY A 11 3.22 -16.38 3.69
CA GLY A 11 1.81 -16.04 3.52
C GLY A 11 1.22 -16.46 2.17
N GLN A 12 1.77 -17.53 1.53
CA GLN A 12 1.40 -17.93 0.18
C GLN A 12 0.05 -18.63 0.12
N HIS A 13 -0.85 -18.07 -0.67
CA HIS A 13 -2.12 -18.66 -1.12
C HIS A 13 -2.14 -18.60 -2.65
N PHE A 14 -1.95 -19.75 -3.30
CA PHE A 14 -1.89 -19.78 -4.75
C PHE A 14 -3.30 -19.69 -5.34
N LEU A 15 -3.52 -18.70 -6.18
CA LEU A 15 -4.76 -18.54 -6.93
C LEU A 15 -4.85 -19.68 -7.97
N THR A 16 -6.00 -20.35 -8.02
CA THR A 16 -6.23 -21.51 -8.90
C THR A 16 -7.24 -21.23 -10.01
N ASP A 17 -8.06 -20.19 -9.85
CA ASP A 17 -9.03 -19.77 -10.86
C ASP A 17 -8.37 -18.85 -11.90
N LEU A 18 -8.27 -19.36 -13.13
CA LEU A 18 -7.61 -18.65 -14.23
C LEU A 18 -8.42 -17.44 -14.73
N ASN A 19 -9.75 -17.46 -14.59
CA ASN A 19 -10.58 -16.31 -14.95
C ASN A 19 -10.36 -15.15 -13.98
N ILE A 20 -10.27 -15.45 -12.70
CA ILE A 20 -9.93 -14.47 -11.66
C ILE A 20 -8.52 -13.94 -11.87
N ALA A 21 -7.53 -14.83 -12.12
CA ALA A 21 -6.15 -14.44 -12.40
C ALA A 21 -6.07 -13.48 -13.60
N LYS A 22 -6.79 -13.79 -14.69
CA LYS A 22 -6.87 -12.92 -15.85
C LYS A 22 -7.54 -11.59 -15.53
N ALA A 23 -8.65 -11.60 -14.80
CA ALA A 23 -9.35 -10.37 -14.41
C ALA A 23 -8.47 -9.44 -13.57
N ILE A 24 -7.65 -9.99 -12.66
CA ILE A 24 -6.69 -9.22 -11.88
C ILE A 24 -5.58 -8.66 -12.79
N ALA A 25 -4.99 -9.49 -13.64
CA ALA A 25 -3.95 -9.06 -14.58
C ALA A 25 -4.45 -7.94 -15.51
N ASP A 26 -5.70 -8.01 -15.97
CA ASP A 26 -6.30 -7.03 -16.86
C ASP A 26 -6.56 -5.66 -16.18
N THR A 27 -6.51 -5.59 -14.84
CA THR A 27 -6.66 -4.30 -14.13
C THR A 27 -5.56 -3.30 -14.49
N VAL A 28 -4.39 -3.75 -14.95
CA VAL A 28 -3.30 -2.87 -15.40
C VAL A 28 -3.65 -2.10 -16.69
N ASP A 29 -4.61 -2.58 -17.48
CA ASP A 29 -4.98 -1.95 -18.74
C ASP A 29 -5.64 -0.57 -18.53
N ALA A 30 -6.23 -0.34 -17.36
CA ALA A 30 -6.76 0.97 -16.97
C ALA A 30 -5.72 1.86 -16.29
N CYS A 31 -4.50 1.39 -16.07
CA CYS A 31 -3.36 2.19 -15.62
C CYS A 31 -2.67 2.86 -16.82
N PRO A 32 -1.84 3.91 -16.61
CA PRO A 32 -1.03 4.51 -17.66
C PRO A 32 -0.19 3.46 -18.42
N ASP A 33 0.10 3.74 -19.68
CA ASP A 33 0.92 2.86 -20.54
C ASP A 33 2.41 2.95 -20.15
N LEU A 34 2.76 2.28 -19.08
CA LEU A 34 4.07 2.26 -18.44
C LEU A 34 4.53 0.81 -18.25
N PRO A 35 5.83 0.56 -18.02
CA PRO A 35 6.31 -0.74 -17.59
C PRO A 35 5.53 -1.27 -16.38
N VAL A 36 5.47 -2.59 -16.24
CA VAL A 36 4.75 -3.26 -15.15
C VAL A 36 5.71 -4.10 -14.31
N LEU A 37 5.63 -3.95 -13.00
CA LEU A 37 6.31 -4.81 -12.03
C LEU A 37 5.28 -5.65 -11.27
N GLU A 38 5.36 -6.98 -11.38
CA GLU A 38 4.59 -7.91 -10.57
C GLU A 38 5.36 -8.29 -9.31
N VAL A 39 4.72 -8.15 -8.15
CA VAL A 39 5.28 -8.56 -6.85
C VAL A 39 4.71 -9.91 -6.44
N GLY A 40 5.59 -10.88 -6.18
CA GLY A 40 5.21 -12.21 -5.70
C GLY A 40 4.46 -13.03 -6.73
N PRO A 41 5.00 -13.24 -7.95
CA PRO A 41 4.34 -14.01 -9.01
C PRO A 41 4.07 -15.47 -8.65
N GLY A 42 4.79 -16.03 -7.67
CA GLY A 42 4.69 -17.44 -7.30
C GLY A 42 4.97 -18.35 -8.50
N MET A 43 4.01 -19.20 -8.84
CA MET A 43 4.09 -20.06 -10.03
C MET A 43 3.60 -19.40 -11.32
N GLY A 44 3.40 -18.07 -11.33
CA GLY A 44 3.12 -17.32 -12.55
C GLY A 44 1.66 -17.37 -13.01
N VAL A 45 0.70 -17.59 -12.11
CA VAL A 45 -0.72 -17.66 -12.47
C VAL A 45 -1.26 -16.35 -13.07
N MET A 46 -0.82 -15.20 -12.58
CA MET A 46 -1.12 -13.89 -13.18
C MET A 46 -0.09 -13.53 -14.27
N THR A 47 1.16 -13.90 -14.05
CA THR A 47 2.30 -13.64 -14.95
C THR A 47 2.01 -14.08 -16.39
N GLN A 48 1.35 -15.23 -16.59
CA GLN A 48 1.00 -15.73 -17.91
C GLN A 48 0.15 -14.77 -18.75
N TYR A 49 -0.65 -13.92 -18.10
CA TYR A 49 -1.46 -12.90 -18.78
C TYR A 49 -0.72 -11.54 -18.88
N LEU A 50 0.10 -11.21 -17.88
CA LEU A 50 0.86 -9.97 -17.87
C LEU A 50 1.98 -9.96 -18.90
N VAL A 51 2.65 -11.10 -19.12
CA VAL A 51 3.75 -11.23 -20.08
C VAL A 51 3.32 -11.06 -21.53
N GLU A 52 2.04 -11.27 -21.83
CA GLU A 52 1.49 -11.10 -23.17
C GLU A 52 1.06 -9.65 -23.48
N LYS A 53 1.05 -8.78 -22.48
CA LYS A 53 0.70 -7.36 -22.68
C LYS A 53 1.86 -6.62 -23.37
N PRO A 54 1.56 -5.63 -24.26
CA PRO A 54 2.58 -4.91 -25.03
C PRO A 54 3.28 -3.84 -24.17
N ARG A 55 3.83 -4.24 -23.04
CA ARG A 55 4.53 -3.37 -22.08
C ARG A 55 5.83 -4.03 -21.61
N PRO A 56 6.89 -3.28 -21.29
CA PRO A 56 8.01 -3.82 -20.55
C PRO A 56 7.51 -4.42 -19.22
N PHE A 57 7.94 -5.65 -18.93
CA PHE A 57 7.41 -6.41 -17.78
C PHE A 57 8.54 -7.08 -17.02
N LYS A 58 8.54 -6.90 -15.70
CA LYS A 58 9.44 -7.58 -14.77
C LYS A 58 8.64 -8.14 -13.60
N VAL A 59 9.23 -9.14 -12.94
CA VAL A 59 8.68 -9.74 -11.72
C VAL A 59 9.73 -9.74 -10.62
N VAL A 60 9.30 -9.61 -9.37
CA VAL A 60 10.16 -9.76 -8.18
C VAL A 60 9.60 -10.86 -7.29
N GLU A 61 10.45 -11.85 -6.96
CA GLU A 61 10.07 -13.02 -6.17
C GLU A 61 11.16 -13.33 -5.14
N ILE A 62 10.76 -13.50 -3.89
CA ILE A 62 11.67 -13.83 -2.79
C ILE A 62 11.92 -15.34 -2.67
N ASP A 63 10.95 -16.15 -3.09
CA ASP A 63 11.05 -17.61 -3.01
C ASP A 63 11.88 -18.18 -4.14
N ARG A 64 13.04 -18.76 -3.82
CA ARG A 64 13.97 -19.35 -4.78
C ARG A 64 13.37 -20.49 -5.60
N GLU A 65 12.45 -21.29 -5.02
CA GLU A 65 11.78 -22.36 -5.75
C GLU A 65 10.83 -21.79 -6.81
N SER A 66 10.11 -20.73 -6.46
CA SER A 66 9.26 -20.01 -7.41
C SER A 66 10.08 -19.33 -8.50
N VAL A 67 11.22 -18.72 -8.16
CA VAL A 67 12.15 -18.15 -9.16
C VAL A 67 12.61 -19.21 -10.16
N ALA A 68 13.06 -20.38 -9.68
CA ALA A 68 13.48 -21.47 -10.54
C ALA A 68 12.34 -21.98 -11.45
N TYR A 69 11.14 -22.10 -10.88
CA TYR A 69 9.94 -22.47 -11.64
C TYR A 69 9.64 -21.46 -12.76
N LEU A 70 9.67 -20.15 -12.45
CA LEU A 70 9.44 -19.10 -13.43
C LEU A 70 10.48 -19.10 -14.55
N GLN A 71 11.75 -19.30 -14.23
CA GLN A 71 12.82 -19.40 -15.23
C GLN A 71 12.62 -20.57 -16.20
N GLU A 72 12.12 -21.70 -15.71
CA GLU A 72 11.84 -22.89 -16.51
C GLU A 72 10.59 -22.71 -17.40
N HIS A 73 9.51 -22.12 -16.84
CA HIS A 73 8.20 -22.09 -17.50
C HIS A 73 7.92 -20.79 -18.27
N PHE A 74 8.67 -19.72 -18.00
CA PHE A 74 8.54 -18.41 -18.65
C PHE A 74 9.87 -17.96 -19.26
N PRO A 75 10.41 -18.66 -20.30
CA PRO A 75 11.72 -18.33 -20.84
C PRO A 75 11.84 -16.88 -21.37
N ARG A 76 10.74 -16.27 -21.81
CA ARG A 76 10.72 -14.85 -22.22
C ARG A 76 11.00 -13.90 -21.08
N LEU A 77 10.78 -14.32 -19.82
CA LEU A 77 11.01 -13.51 -18.62
C LEU A 77 12.37 -13.74 -17.97
N TYR A 78 13.19 -14.68 -18.48
CA TYR A 78 14.39 -15.12 -17.79
C TYR A 78 15.26 -13.96 -17.25
N ASN A 79 15.52 -12.94 -18.08
CA ASN A 79 16.30 -11.76 -17.72
C ASN A 79 15.50 -10.69 -16.93
N ASN A 80 14.20 -10.90 -16.78
CA ASN A 80 13.28 -9.97 -16.13
C ASN A 80 12.74 -10.49 -14.79
N ILE A 81 13.26 -11.62 -14.32
CA ILE A 81 12.96 -12.19 -13.01
C ILE A 81 13.99 -11.68 -12.01
N ILE A 82 13.54 -10.88 -11.06
CA ILE A 82 14.34 -10.34 -9.96
C ILE A 82 14.16 -11.26 -8.75
N GLY A 83 15.17 -12.05 -8.42
CA GLY A 83 15.18 -12.86 -7.20
C GLY A 83 15.56 -11.99 -6.00
N GLY A 84 14.59 -11.63 -5.17
CA GLY A 84 14.86 -10.75 -4.03
C GLY A 84 13.63 -10.32 -3.24
N ASP A 85 13.88 -9.55 -2.18
CA ASP A 85 12.87 -8.98 -1.30
C ASP A 85 12.44 -7.60 -1.81
N PHE A 86 11.21 -7.48 -2.28
CA PHE A 86 10.63 -6.22 -2.74
C PHE A 86 10.79 -5.09 -1.71
N LEU A 87 10.65 -5.40 -0.42
CA LEU A 87 10.72 -4.38 0.63
C LEU A 87 12.12 -3.78 0.80
N ARG A 88 13.17 -4.49 0.36
CA ARG A 88 14.57 -4.07 0.52
C ARG A 88 15.22 -3.54 -0.76
N MET A 89 14.63 -3.79 -1.92
CA MET A 89 15.22 -3.38 -3.19
C MET A 89 15.10 -1.86 -3.42
N ASP A 90 16.03 -1.30 -4.20
CA ASP A 90 15.90 0.06 -4.73
C ASP A 90 14.99 0.03 -5.97
N LEU A 91 13.86 0.72 -5.88
CA LEU A 91 12.88 0.75 -6.96
C LEU A 91 13.34 1.60 -8.17
N ASN A 92 14.31 2.48 -7.99
CA ASN A 92 14.91 3.24 -9.11
C ASN A 92 15.67 2.34 -10.08
N GLU A 93 16.21 1.21 -9.60
CA GLU A 93 16.98 0.27 -10.42
C GLU A 93 16.10 -0.64 -11.29
N VAL A 94 14.80 -0.77 -10.97
CA VAL A 94 13.92 -1.74 -11.63
C VAL A 94 13.73 -1.42 -13.11
N PHE A 95 13.48 -0.15 -13.45
CA PHE A 95 13.29 0.34 -14.80
C PHE A 95 14.12 1.61 -15.06
N ASP A 96 15.34 1.67 -14.52
CA ASP A 96 16.32 2.74 -14.76
C ASP A 96 15.74 4.15 -14.47
N GLY A 97 15.02 4.28 -13.34
CA GLY A 97 14.36 5.51 -12.91
C GLY A 97 13.06 5.85 -13.65
N GLN A 98 12.62 5.02 -14.57
CA GLN A 98 11.34 5.19 -15.26
C GLN A 98 10.18 4.85 -14.33
N GLN A 99 9.08 5.59 -14.42
CA GLN A 99 7.82 5.26 -13.77
C GLN A 99 7.28 3.90 -14.23
N PHE A 100 6.59 3.19 -13.34
CA PHE A 100 6.01 1.89 -13.63
C PHE A 100 4.70 1.65 -12.86
N VAL A 101 3.93 0.70 -13.33
CA VAL A 101 2.72 0.18 -12.66
C VAL A 101 3.13 -0.97 -11.75
N LEU A 102 2.68 -0.93 -10.50
CA LEU A 102 2.87 -2.00 -9.55
C LEU A 102 1.63 -2.91 -9.55
N THR A 103 1.83 -4.22 -9.61
CA THR A 103 0.72 -5.18 -9.53
C THR A 103 1.12 -6.45 -8.79
N GLY A 104 0.16 -7.23 -8.36
CA GLY A 104 0.40 -8.53 -7.72
C GLY A 104 -0.82 -9.12 -7.02
N ASN A 105 -0.71 -10.40 -6.70
CA ASN A 105 -1.45 -11.04 -5.62
C ASN A 105 -0.61 -10.84 -4.35
N TYR A 106 -0.80 -9.70 -3.67
CA TYR A 106 0.10 -9.29 -2.59
C TYR A 106 0.02 -10.22 -1.39
N PRO A 107 1.17 -10.68 -0.84
CA PRO A 107 1.19 -11.48 0.38
C PRO A 107 0.50 -10.72 1.53
N TYR A 108 -0.45 -11.39 2.20
CA TYR A 108 -1.31 -10.72 3.20
C TYR A 108 -0.52 -10.14 4.36
N ASP A 109 0.51 -10.85 4.83
CA ASP A 109 1.28 -10.47 6.01
C ASP A 109 2.13 -9.21 5.81
N ILE A 110 2.43 -8.84 4.56
CA ILE A 110 3.28 -7.71 4.23
C ILE A 110 2.61 -6.66 3.33
N SER A 111 1.33 -6.82 3.00
CA SER A 111 0.64 -5.92 2.08
C SER A 111 0.72 -4.45 2.51
N SER A 112 0.53 -4.15 3.80
CA SER A 112 0.67 -2.79 4.32
C SER A 112 2.09 -2.24 4.15
N GLN A 113 3.13 -3.07 4.33
CA GLN A 113 4.53 -2.66 4.13
C GLN A 113 4.83 -2.37 2.66
N ILE A 114 4.25 -3.16 1.74
CA ILE A 114 4.33 -2.92 0.29
C ILE A 114 3.75 -1.55 -0.05
N PHE A 115 2.58 -1.20 0.52
CA PHE A 115 1.96 0.10 0.26
C PHE A 115 2.70 1.27 0.91
N PHE A 116 3.31 1.08 2.08
CA PHE A 116 4.21 2.09 2.63
C PHE A 116 5.43 2.32 1.75
N LYS A 117 6.03 1.25 1.22
CA LYS A 117 7.12 1.37 0.25
C LYS A 117 6.67 2.05 -1.05
N MET A 118 5.46 1.77 -1.53
CA MET A 118 4.86 2.47 -2.66
C MET A 118 4.74 3.99 -2.36
N LEU A 119 4.27 4.37 -1.18
CA LEU A 119 4.17 5.77 -0.75
C LEU A 119 5.53 6.46 -0.69
N ASP A 120 6.58 5.76 -0.24
CA ASP A 120 7.94 6.29 -0.22
C ASP A 120 8.51 6.49 -1.63
N ASN A 121 7.93 5.82 -2.62
CA ASN A 121 8.33 5.86 -4.03
C ASN A 121 7.17 6.32 -4.94
N LYS A 122 6.27 7.16 -4.43
CA LYS A 122 5.06 7.60 -5.12
C LYS A 122 5.30 8.27 -6.47
N ASP A 123 6.48 8.87 -6.65
CA ASP A 123 6.85 9.52 -7.91
C ASP A 123 7.26 8.53 -8.99
N LEU A 124 7.63 7.30 -8.62
CA LEU A 124 7.91 6.19 -9.53
C LEU A 124 6.67 5.35 -9.84
N ILE A 125 5.67 5.34 -8.96
CA ILE A 125 4.52 4.42 -9.04
C ILE A 125 3.22 5.23 -9.18
N PRO A 126 2.86 5.68 -10.38
CA PRO A 126 1.64 6.45 -10.62
C PRO A 126 0.37 5.59 -10.55
N CYS A 127 0.48 4.27 -10.68
CA CYS A 127 -0.64 3.35 -10.57
C CYS A 127 -0.19 2.04 -9.90
N CYS A 128 -1.01 1.57 -8.97
CA CYS A 128 -0.84 0.28 -8.32
C CYS A 128 -2.19 -0.44 -8.32
N THR A 129 -2.18 -1.71 -8.72
CA THR A 129 -3.39 -2.53 -8.73
C THR A 129 -3.07 -3.92 -8.22
N GLY A 130 -4.08 -4.72 -7.91
CA GLY A 130 -3.87 -6.10 -7.47
C GLY A 130 -4.77 -6.51 -6.32
N MET A 131 -4.50 -7.69 -5.79
CA MET A 131 -5.34 -8.34 -4.81
C MET A 131 -4.73 -8.31 -3.41
N ILE A 132 -5.57 -8.00 -2.42
CA ILE A 132 -5.24 -7.94 -1.00
C ILE A 132 -6.37 -8.55 -0.17
N GLN A 133 -6.18 -8.66 1.14
CA GLN A 133 -7.29 -9.02 2.04
C GLN A 133 -8.42 -7.99 1.94
N HIS A 134 -9.66 -8.49 1.91
CA HIS A 134 -10.88 -7.68 1.82
C HIS A 134 -10.94 -6.57 2.90
N GLU A 135 -10.61 -6.90 4.13
CA GLU A 135 -10.61 -5.91 5.23
C GLU A 135 -9.60 -4.77 5.00
N VAL A 136 -8.42 -5.09 4.45
CA VAL A 136 -7.40 -4.08 4.12
C VAL A 136 -7.89 -3.18 2.99
N ALA A 137 -8.53 -3.75 1.96
CA ALA A 137 -9.12 -2.97 0.87
C ALA A 137 -10.21 -2.01 1.36
N LEU A 138 -11.09 -2.47 2.26
CA LEU A 138 -12.11 -1.63 2.87
C LEU A 138 -11.52 -0.48 3.68
N ARG A 139 -10.43 -0.74 4.42
CA ARG A 139 -9.72 0.32 5.17
C ARG A 139 -9.13 1.35 4.22
N MET A 140 -8.48 0.92 3.15
CA MET A 140 -7.84 1.83 2.19
C MET A 140 -8.83 2.72 1.45
N ALA A 141 -10.03 2.20 1.13
CA ALA A 141 -11.07 2.93 0.44
C ALA A 141 -12.03 3.71 1.35
N SER A 142 -11.91 3.57 2.68
CA SER A 142 -12.84 4.19 3.64
C SER A 142 -12.70 5.70 3.72
N GLN A 143 -13.84 6.36 3.97
CA GLN A 143 -13.96 7.80 4.15
C GLN A 143 -14.05 8.16 5.66
N PRO A 144 -13.79 9.43 6.03
CA PRO A 144 -13.96 9.92 7.41
C PRO A 144 -15.32 9.56 7.99
N GLY A 145 -15.35 9.26 9.30
CA GLY A 145 -16.57 8.84 10.01
C GLY A 145 -16.87 7.35 9.93
N ASN A 146 -16.18 6.61 9.08
CA ASN A 146 -16.35 5.17 8.96
C ASN A 146 -15.48 4.42 9.97
N LYS A 147 -15.98 3.30 10.51
CA LYS A 147 -15.24 2.42 11.43
C LYS A 147 -13.93 1.87 10.82
N GLN A 148 -13.89 1.70 9.51
CA GLN A 148 -12.73 1.19 8.77
C GLN A 148 -11.67 2.27 8.51
N TYR A 149 -12.05 3.55 8.57
CA TYR A 149 -11.14 4.67 8.33
C TYR A 149 -10.00 4.70 9.33
N GLY A 150 -8.77 4.74 8.88
CA GLY A 150 -7.59 4.62 9.72
C GLY A 150 -6.30 5.08 9.05
N ILE A 151 -5.16 4.63 9.57
CA ILE A 151 -3.82 5.04 9.09
C ILE A 151 -3.68 4.83 7.57
N LEU A 152 -4.02 3.64 7.08
CA LEU A 152 -3.90 3.34 5.64
C LEU A 152 -4.85 4.21 4.79
N SER A 153 -6.08 4.47 5.27
CA SER A 153 -7.02 5.35 4.57
C SER A 153 -6.40 6.73 4.35
N VAL A 154 -5.91 7.36 5.41
CA VAL A 154 -5.36 8.72 5.37
C VAL A 154 -4.07 8.78 4.55
N LEU A 155 -3.10 7.91 4.84
CA LEU A 155 -1.78 7.97 4.20
C LEU A 155 -1.84 7.63 2.71
N ILE A 156 -2.69 6.68 2.30
CA ILE A 156 -2.85 6.34 0.88
C ILE A 156 -3.65 7.40 0.14
N GLN A 157 -4.82 7.80 0.69
CA GLN A 157 -5.70 8.74 0.00
C GLN A 157 -5.16 10.17 -0.04
N ALA A 158 -4.16 10.50 0.78
CA ALA A 158 -3.43 11.76 0.65
C ALA A 158 -2.77 11.90 -0.74
N TRP A 159 -2.42 10.78 -1.38
CA TRP A 159 -1.64 10.75 -2.62
C TRP A 159 -2.28 9.94 -3.76
N TYR A 160 -3.27 9.10 -3.47
CA TYR A 160 -3.89 8.20 -4.44
C TYR A 160 -5.41 8.20 -4.33
N HIS A 161 -6.08 8.13 -5.46
CA HIS A 161 -7.48 7.69 -5.52
C HIS A 161 -7.50 6.17 -5.37
N VAL A 162 -8.36 5.66 -4.51
CA VAL A 162 -8.50 4.22 -4.24
C VAL A 162 -9.84 3.74 -4.77
N GLU A 163 -9.80 2.76 -5.65
CA GLU A 163 -11.00 2.11 -6.21
C GLU A 163 -11.05 0.66 -5.74
N TYR A 164 -12.16 0.28 -5.14
CA TYR A 164 -12.49 -1.11 -4.84
C TYR A 164 -13.15 -1.73 -6.09
N LEU A 165 -12.47 -2.67 -6.76
CA LEU A 165 -12.91 -3.19 -8.05
C LEU A 165 -13.88 -4.37 -7.89
N PHE A 166 -13.45 -5.43 -7.19
CA PHE A 166 -14.30 -6.60 -6.93
C PHE A 166 -13.78 -7.46 -5.78
N THR A 167 -14.65 -8.29 -5.23
CA THR A 167 -14.36 -9.24 -4.16
C THR A 167 -13.97 -10.60 -4.75
N VAL A 168 -13.07 -11.31 -4.07
CA VAL A 168 -12.61 -12.66 -4.45
C VAL A 168 -12.81 -13.61 -3.27
N GLU A 169 -13.50 -14.71 -3.52
CA GLU A 169 -13.85 -15.70 -2.50
C GLU A 169 -12.68 -16.63 -2.17
N PRO A 170 -12.59 -17.15 -0.92
CA PRO A 170 -11.48 -18.02 -0.51
C PRO A 170 -11.35 -19.32 -1.31
N GLY A 171 -12.45 -19.84 -1.86
CA GLY A 171 -12.48 -21.12 -2.57
C GLY A 171 -11.67 -21.19 -3.85
N VAL A 172 -11.20 -20.06 -4.37
CA VAL A 172 -10.36 -19.99 -5.59
C VAL A 172 -8.86 -20.06 -5.31
N PHE A 173 -8.48 -20.34 -4.06
CA PHE A 173 -7.08 -20.45 -3.63
C PHE A 173 -6.73 -21.85 -3.11
N ASN A 174 -5.46 -22.20 -3.21
CA ASN A 174 -4.88 -23.39 -2.58
C ASN A 174 -3.58 -23.04 -1.82
N PRO A 175 -3.54 -23.20 -0.48
CA PRO A 175 -4.69 -23.44 0.39
C PRO A 175 -5.65 -22.24 0.45
N PRO A 176 -6.95 -22.44 0.73
CA PRO A 176 -7.87 -21.32 0.87
C PRO A 176 -7.53 -20.48 2.10
N PRO A 177 -7.50 -19.13 1.97
CA PRO A 177 -7.39 -18.25 3.12
C PRO A 177 -8.65 -18.29 3.98
N LYS A 178 -8.54 -17.82 5.23
CA LYS A 178 -9.70 -17.76 6.15
C LYS A 178 -10.63 -16.58 5.89
N VAL A 179 -10.21 -15.65 5.04
CA VAL A 179 -10.90 -14.38 4.77
C VAL A 179 -11.05 -14.18 3.27
N GLN A 180 -12.03 -13.39 2.87
CA GLN A 180 -12.16 -12.92 1.49
C GLN A 180 -10.98 -12.03 1.10
N SER A 181 -10.75 -11.94 -0.20
CA SER A 181 -9.83 -10.98 -0.81
C SER A 181 -10.60 -9.94 -1.60
N ALA A 182 -9.93 -8.88 -1.97
CA ALA A 182 -10.47 -7.86 -2.85
C ALA A 182 -9.40 -7.37 -3.82
N VAL A 183 -9.82 -7.00 -4.99
CA VAL A 183 -8.98 -6.36 -5.99
C VAL A 183 -9.21 -4.86 -5.95
N ILE A 184 -8.13 -4.10 -5.86
CA ILE A 184 -8.13 -2.65 -5.79
C ILE A 184 -7.30 -2.07 -6.93
N ARG A 185 -7.54 -0.80 -7.22
CA ARG A 185 -6.65 0.05 -8.02
C ARG A 185 -6.43 1.36 -7.29
N MET A 186 -5.19 1.80 -7.27
CA MET A 186 -4.77 3.09 -6.72
C MET A 186 -4.09 3.87 -7.84
N THR A 187 -4.59 5.06 -8.11
CA THR A 187 -4.03 5.97 -9.11
C THR A 187 -3.62 7.25 -8.43
N ARG A 188 -2.40 7.76 -8.73
CA ARG A 188 -1.95 9.04 -8.20
C ARG A 188 -3.02 10.11 -8.42
N ASN A 189 -3.31 10.87 -7.35
CA ASN A 189 -4.12 12.06 -7.45
C ASN A 189 -3.25 13.26 -7.91
N GLU A 190 -3.84 14.44 -8.01
CA GLU A 190 -3.17 15.65 -8.50
C GLU A 190 -2.29 16.34 -7.45
N VAL A 191 -2.22 15.80 -6.23
CA VAL A 191 -1.44 16.38 -5.13
C VAL A 191 0.05 16.18 -5.39
N THR A 192 0.78 17.27 -5.55
CA THR A 192 2.25 17.29 -5.65
C THR A 192 2.92 17.75 -4.35
N ASP A 193 2.20 18.55 -3.55
CA ASP A 193 2.60 19.05 -2.25
C ASP A 193 1.39 18.98 -1.32
N LEU A 194 1.54 18.35 -0.15
CA LEU A 194 0.47 18.29 0.86
C LEU A 194 0.20 19.64 1.54
N GLY A 195 1.14 20.58 1.47
CA GLY A 195 1.07 21.84 2.20
C GLY A 195 1.46 21.70 3.69
N CYS A 196 2.16 20.64 4.05
CA CYS A 196 2.73 20.40 5.38
C CYS A 196 3.96 19.49 5.28
N ASP A 197 4.72 19.36 6.38
CA ASP A 197 5.81 18.39 6.45
C ASP A 197 5.28 16.96 6.39
N GLU A 198 5.70 16.18 5.37
CA GLU A 198 5.19 14.83 5.12
C GLU A 198 5.60 13.83 6.22
N GLN A 199 6.78 13.98 6.82
CA GLN A 199 7.24 13.09 7.89
C GLN A 199 6.45 13.35 9.17
N LEU A 200 6.22 14.61 9.49
CA LEU A 200 5.39 15.00 10.61
C LEU A 200 3.93 14.59 10.40
N PHE A 201 3.39 14.74 9.18
CA PHE A 201 2.06 14.26 8.81
C PHE A 201 1.90 12.76 9.10
N ARG A 202 2.83 11.93 8.63
CA ARG A 202 2.84 10.49 8.91
C ARG A 202 2.91 10.19 10.41
N ARG A 203 3.74 10.93 11.15
CA ARG A 203 3.89 10.79 12.60
C ARG A 203 2.60 11.17 13.32
N VAL A 204 1.98 12.29 12.98
CA VAL A 204 0.71 12.75 13.55
C VAL A 204 -0.39 11.71 13.32
N VAL A 205 -0.59 11.29 12.07
CA VAL A 205 -1.61 10.29 11.70
C VAL A 205 -1.43 8.99 12.48
N LYS A 206 -0.21 8.44 12.52
CA LYS A 206 0.08 7.21 13.27
C LYS A 206 -0.17 7.38 14.76
N THR A 207 0.26 8.49 15.34
CA THR A 207 0.13 8.75 16.78
C THR A 207 -1.33 8.81 17.20
N VAL A 208 -2.17 9.55 16.47
CA VAL A 208 -3.57 9.71 16.86
C VAL A 208 -4.40 8.45 16.63
N PHE A 209 -4.14 7.69 15.56
CA PHE A 209 -4.82 6.42 15.31
C PHE A 209 -4.38 5.27 16.22
N ASN A 210 -3.18 5.31 16.79
CA ASN A 210 -2.78 4.36 17.84
C ASN A 210 -3.65 4.49 19.10
N GLN A 211 -4.27 5.65 19.30
CA GLN A 211 -5.26 5.92 20.35
C GLN A 211 -6.61 6.31 19.75
N ARG A 212 -7.07 5.60 18.74
CA ARG A 212 -8.25 5.89 17.92
C ARG A 212 -9.48 6.38 18.70
N ARG A 213 -9.74 5.80 19.87
CA ARG A 213 -10.92 6.12 20.69
C ARG A 213 -10.76 7.37 21.56
N LYS A 214 -9.55 7.93 21.61
CA LYS A 214 -9.26 9.15 22.38
C LYS A 214 -9.43 10.41 21.51
N MET A 215 -9.73 11.52 22.16
CA MET A 215 -9.68 12.83 21.52
C MET A 215 -8.24 13.19 21.13
N LEU A 216 -8.07 14.03 20.12
CA LEU A 216 -6.75 14.46 19.65
C LEU A 216 -5.91 15.08 20.78
N ARG A 217 -6.51 15.91 21.65
CA ARG A 217 -5.83 16.50 22.81
C ARG A 217 -5.18 15.48 23.77
N VAL A 218 -5.63 14.24 23.75
CA VAL A 218 -5.06 13.16 24.58
C VAL A 218 -3.90 12.48 23.85
N SER A 219 -4.13 12.06 22.60
CA SER A 219 -3.16 11.30 21.83
C SER A 219 -1.96 12.14 21.38
N LEU A 220 -2.17 13.41 21.03
CA LEU A 220 -1.10 14.32 20.59
C LEU A 220 -0.09 14.65 21.68
N ARG A 221 -0.42 14.48 22.96
CA ARG A 221 0.56 14.64 24.05
C ARG A 221 1.81 13.79 23.87
N GLN A 222 1.72 12.68 23.14
CA GLN A 222 2.86 11.81 22.84
C GLN A 222 3.86 12.43 21.84
N ILE A 223 3.45 13.43 21.08
CA ILE A 223 4.33 14.16 20.16
C ILE A 223 5.16 15.20 20.91
N PHE A 224 4.58 15.78 21.95
CA PHE A 224 5.21 16.77 22.80
C PHE A 224 5.81 16.07 24.02
N ASN A 225 7.11 16.13 24.16
CA ASN A 225 7.85 15.53 25.29
C ASN A 225 8.03 16.55 26.44
N GLY A 226 8.64 16.10 27.55
CA GLY A 226 8.82 16.93 28.74
C GLY A 226 9.67 18.20 28.54
N ASP A 227 10.56 18.20 27.53
CA ASP A 227 11.41 19.34 27.21
C ASP A 227 10.72 20.37 26.31
N HIS A 228 9.66 19.92 25.61
CA HIS A 228 8.86 20.74 24.69
C HIS A 228 7.36 20.50 24.92
N PRO A 229 6.80 20.87 26.09
CA PRO A 229 5.37 20.72 26.35
C PRO A 229 4.58 21.69 25.46
N ALA A 230 3.49 21.21 24.86
CA ALA A 230 2.58 22.10 24.15
C ALA A 230 1.88 23.05 25.11
N SER A 231 1.54 24.24 24.62
CA SER A 231 0.77 25.25 25.37
C SER A 231 -0.64 24.75 25.73
N SER A 232 -1.24 25.29 26.76
CA SER A 232 -2.65 25.04 27.09
C SER A 232 -3.56 25.48 25.96
N GLU A 233 -3.25 26.62 25.35
CA GLU A 233 -4.00 27.21 24.22
C GLU A 233 -4.05 26.23 23.01
N PHE A 234 -2.96 25.54 22.71
CA PHE A 234 -2.95 24.49 21.65
C PHE A 234 -4.02 23.44 21.90
N PHE A 235 -4.15 22.97 23.15
CA PHE A 235 -5.11 21.91 23.48
C PHE A 235 -6.56 22.40 23.68
N GLU A 236 -6.77 23.73 23.77
CA GLU A 236 -8.10 24.38 23.85
C GLU A 236 -8.75 24.56 22.47
N ASP A 237 -7.98 24.41 21.37
CA ASP A 237 -8.51 24.45 20.00
C ASP A 237 -9.65 23.43 19.85
N GLU A 238 -10.77 23.85 19.26
CA GLU A 238 -11.95 23.01 19.07
C GLU A 238 -11.63 21.69 18.34
N MET A 239 -10.72 21.70 17.36
CA MET A 239 -10.27 20.51 16.65
C MET A 239 -9.76 19.43 17.61
N MET A 240 -9.12 19.82 18.71
CA MET A 240 -8.52 18.89 19.69
C MET A 240 -9.55 18.08 20.48
N THR A 241 -10.82 18.43 20.43
CA THR A 241 -11.93 17.67 21.03
C THR A 241 -12.40 16.52 20.15
N ARG A 242 -12.04 16.51 18.89
CA ARG A 242 -12.43 15.50 17.91
C ARG A 242 -11.59 14.22 18.06
N ARG A 243 -12.09 13.13 17.46
CA ARG A 243 -11.34 11.86 17.31
C ARG A 243 -10.73 11.77 15.93
N PRO A 244 -9.62 11.01 15.75
CA PRO A 244 -8.92 10.95 14.47
C PRO A 244 -9.80 10.45 13.31
N GLU A 245 -10.73 9.54 13.57
CA GLU A 245 -11.64 8.99 12.54
C GLU A 245 -12.61 10.03 11.95
N GLN A 246 -12.76 11.18 12.59
CA GLN A 246 -13.64 12.26 12.16
C GLN A 246 -12.96 13.27 11.23
N LEU A 247 -11.63 13.20 11.11
CA LEU A 247 -10.86 14.17 10.33
C LEU A 247 -10.72 13.75 8.88
N SER A 248 -10.98 14.70 7.97
CA SER A 248 -10.62 14.58 6.56
C SER A 248 -9.11 14.74 6.35
N ILE A 249 -8.62 14.42 5.16
CA ILE A 249 -7.20 14.60 4.83
C ILE A 249 -6.78 16.07 4.91
N PRO A 250 -7.52 17.06 4.37
CA PRO A 250 -7.20 18.48 4.58
C PRO A 250 -7.14 18.87 6.05
N GLU A 251 -8.02 18.33 6.90
CA GLU A 251 -7.99 18.58 8.35
C GLU A 251 -6.77 17.93 9.02
N PHE A 252 -6.29 16.78 8.55
CA PHE A 252 -5.02 16.21 9.00
C PHE A 252 -3.82 17.07 8.60
N VAL A 253 -3.85 17.68 7.41
CA VAL A 253 -2.83 18.66 6.98
C VAL A 253 -2.84 19.88 7.90
N GLU A 254 -4.01 20.44 8.18
CA GLU A 254 -4.18 21.56 9.13
C GLU A 254 -3.65 21.18 10.53
N LEU A 255 -4.03 20.01 11.04
CA LEU A 255 -3.55 19.50 12.33
C LEU A 255 -2.02 19.39 12.35
N THR A 256 -1.42 18.88 11.28
CA THR A 256 0.04 18.75 11.15
C THR A 256 0.71 20.12 11.20
N ASN A 257 0.16 21.12 10.51
CA ASN A 257 0.69 22.48 10.54
C ASN A 257 0.56 23.13 11.92
N LYS A 258 -0.55 22.90 12.64
CA LYS A 258 -0.71 23.35 14.03
C LYS A 258 0.34 22.71 14.94
N VAL A 259 0.57 21.40 14.83
CA VAL A 259 1.61 20.68 15.59
C VAL A 259 3.01 21.20 15.25
N SER A 260 3.31 21.43 13.96
CA SER A 260 4.59 21.99 13.52
C SER A 260 4.86 23.36 14.13
N LYS A 261 3.87 24.26 14.08
CA LYS A 261 3.97 25.59 14.67
C LYS A 261 4.24 25.54 16.18
N GLU A 262 3.53 24.66 16.88
CA GLU A 262 3.69 24.49 18.33
C GLU A 262 5.08 23.94 18.70
N LEU A 263 5.61 22.96 17.94
CA LEU A 263 6.96 22.45 18.14
C LEU A 263 8.04 23.51 17.93
N LEU A 264 7.86 24.41 16.94
CA LEU A 264 8.81 25.48 16.65
C LEU A 264 8.77 26.61 17.71
N SER A 265 7.59 26.95 18.24
CA SER A 265 7.45 27.98 19.26
C SER A 265 8.11 27.60 20.59
N ASN A 266 8.27 26.31 20.85
CA ASN A 266 8.92 25.78 22.07
C ASN A 266 10.45 25.62 21.95
N THR A 267 11.03 25.94 20.79
CA THR A 267 12.48 25.82 20.54
C THR A 267 13.20 27.17 20.70
N ASN A 268 12.48 28.26 20.91
CA ASN A 268 13.00 29.62 21.22
C ASN A 268 12.83 29.93 22.71
#